data_053e60d92e94398f94cfc5083e96f1ea
#
_entry.id   053e60d92e94398f94cfc5083e96f1ea
#
_cell.length_a   1.000
_cell.length_b   1.000
_cell.length_c   1.000
_cell.angle_alpha   90.00
_cell.angle_beta   90.00
_cell.angle_gamma   90.00
#
_symmetry.space_group_name_H-M   'P 1'
#
loop_
_entity.id
_entity.type
_entity.pdbx_description
1 polymer ?
#
loop_
_entity_poly.entity_id
_entity_poly.type
_entity_poly.pdbx_seq_one_letter_code
_entity_poly.pdbx_strand_id
1 'polypeptide(L)'
;MQMQIMANTTQLDDEQPFHFPIADSEDEELPDPPSFFSENLLSSPLPTHSFFQNFVLNGGDIEEYIHPYLIEPSDSSVSICYPSLSVSPHSIHQVFTRDLTISSSTGSHSSHVISSFSDLSVTLEFPSSNLTFYLVRGSPYVTVSLSQHESLSITSIHKISSFSSNASPIKYTLQLHNGQKWLIYTSSPTIFSFSLDMKLTFSNISSEEAPVMLRIAVMPDSSSKSEVVLDRYSFCYPISGDALFSKPYCVEYKWEKKGLGILLMLAHPLHLQLLSKDEGNVTVLEHFKYRSIDGDLIGVVGDSWLLEAEHVPVTWHSARGVNQDSYHEIKQAFCRDVGALCSSKMDTTTSFYYGKSIARAARLAMIAEEVGFLDLISLVKKFLKETIQPWLDGTFKGNGFLYEKQWGGLITKLGSDDIEENVEFSFYNYRRSLVGRRDGHRT
;
A
#
# COMPACT_ATOMS: atom_id res chain seq x y z
N MET A 1 -0.28 -3.16 -52.10
CA MET A 1 0.57 -3.90 -51.14
C MET A 1 -0.33 -4.28 -49.97
N GLN A 2 -0.97 -5.43 -50.08
CA GLN A 2 -1.94 -5.97 -49.11
C GLN A 2 -1.16 -6.62 -47.98
N MET A 3 -1.34 -6.14 -46.75
CA MET A 3 -0.87 -6.84 -45.57
C MET A 3 -1.93 -7.88 -45.18
N GLN A 4 -1.60 -9.13 -45.40
CA GLN A 4 -2.33 -10.27 -44.82
C GLN A 4 -2.00 -10.33 -43.33
N ILE A 5 -3.01 -10.08 -42.50
CA ILE A 5 -2.97 -10.41 -41.08
C ILE A 5 -3.32 -11.88 -40.97
N MET A 6 -2.31 -12.71 -40.72
CA MET A 6 -2.54 -14.09 -40.31
C MET A 6 -3.11 -14.08 -38.89
N ALA A 7 -4.37 -14.44 -38.76
CA ALA A 7 -4.96 -14.81 -37.49
C ALA A 7 -4.46 -16.20 -37.11
N ASN A 8 -3.46 -16.24 -36.21
CA ASN A 8 -3.14 -17.47 -35.50
C ASN A 8 -4.24 -17.74 -34.49
N THR A 9 -5.22 -18.56 -34.88
CA THR A 9 -6.08 -19.26 -33.94
C THR A 9 -5.23 -20.33 -33.27
N THR A 10 -4.56 -20.02 -32.18
CA THR A 10 -4.12 -21.02 -31.22
C THR A 10 -5.39 -21.58 -30.57
N GLN A 11 -5.71 -22.83 -30.92
CA GLN A 11 -6.58 -23.69 -30.13
C GLN A 11 -6.06 -23.58 -28.67
N LEU A 12 -6.88 -23.07 -27.79
CA LEU A 12 -6.69 -23.23 -26.36
C LEU A 12 -6.97 -24.71 -26.08
N ASP A 13 -5.90 -25.48 -25.96
CA ASP A 13 -5.95 -26.83 -25.43
C ASP A 13 -6.63 -26.78 -24.08
N ASP A 14 -7.67 -27.60 -23.95
CA ASP A 14 -8.42 -27.83 -22.73
C ASP A 14 -7.49 -28.33 -21.61
N GLU A 15 -7.68 -27.76 -20.43
CA GLU A 15 -7.45 -28.38 -19.14
C GLU A 15 -6.03 -28.85 -18.80
N GLN A 16 -5.16 -27.86 -18.65
CA GLN A 16 -4.20 -27.98 -17.55
C GLN A 16 -4.71 -27.07 -16.41
N PRO A 17 -4.96 -27.58 -15.21
CA PRO A 17 -5.21 -26.74 -14.04
C PRO A 17 -4.00 -25.84 -13.91
N PHE A 18 -4.24 -24.53 -13.83
CA PHE A 18 -3.21 -23.53 -13.64
C PHE A 18 -2.55 -23.87 -12.30
N HIS A 19 -1.50 -24.65 -12.35
CA HIS A 19 -0.60 -24.82 -11.23
C HIS A 19 0.14 -23.49 -11.08
N PHE A 20 -0.30 -22.67 -10.14
CA PHE A 20 0.60 -21.65 -9.63
C PHE A 20 1.87 -22.38 -9.20
N PRO A 21 3.06 -21.92 -9.60
CA PRO A 21 4.27 -22.50 -9.08
C PRO A 21 4.14 -22.45 -7.56
N ILE A 22 4.05 -23.60 -6.95
CA ILE A 22 4.26 -23.77 -5.53
C ILE A 22 5.74 -23.39 -5.41
N ALA A 23 6.02 -22.20 -4.90
CA ALA A 23 7.35 -21.93 -4.42
C ALA A 23 7.58 -22.99 -3.35
N ASP A 24 8.55 -23.86 -3.58
CA ASP A 24 9.17 -24.70 -2.56
C ASP A 24 9.93 -23.79 -1.57
N SER A 25 9.21 -22.89 -0.93
CA SER A 25 9.70 -22.14 0.21
C SER A 25 9.09 -22.77 1.44
N GLU A 26 9.96 -23.38 2.20
CA GLU A 26 9.71 -23.82 3.56
C GLU A 26 8.81 -22.80 4.26
N ASP A 27 7.72 -23.31 4.80
CA ASP A 27 6.69 -22.73 5.64
C ASP A 27 6.99 -21.34 6.21
N GLU A 28 6.68 -20.30 5.46
CA GLU A 28 6.56 -18.98 6.07
C GLU A 28 5.14 -18.87 6.64
N GLU A 29 4.97 -19.23 7.87
CA GLU A 29 3.76 -18.96 8.64
C GLU A 29 3.53 -17.45 8.75
N LEU A 30 2.27 -17.01 8.71
CA LEU A 30 1.95 -15.66 9.13
C LEU A 30 2.36 -15.52 10.58
N PRO A 31 3.13 -14.48 10.93
CA PRO A 31 3.58 -14.29 12.30
C PRO A 31 2.37 -14.12 13.22
N ASP A 32 2.51 -14.61 14.46
CA ASP A 32 1.53 -14.37 15.49
C ASP A 32 1.36 -12.86 15.71
N PRO A 33 0.13 -12.30 15.58
CA PRO A 33 -0.11 -10.86 15.71
C PRO A 33 0.51 -10.20 16.94
N PRO A 34 0.47 -10.79 18.15
CA PRO A 34 1.15 -10.27 19.35
C PRO A 34 2.64 -10.03 19.18
N SER A 35 3.30 -10.66 18.22
CA SER A 35 4.74 -10.45 17.97
C SER A 35 5.04 -9.09 17.31
N PHE A 36 4.05 -8.49 16.61
CA PHE A 36 4.24 -7.27 15.83
C PHE A 36 3.26 -6.14 16.16
N PHE A 37 2.18 -6.42 16.86
CA PHE A 37 1.17 -5.40 17.19
C PHE A 37 1.06 -5.19 18.68
N SER A 38 0.87 -3.96 19.08
CA SER A 38 0.62 -3.61 20.48
C SER A 38 -0.72 -4.18 20.94
N GLU A 39 -0.81 -4.51 22.22
CA GLU A 39 -1.95 -5.21 22.86
C GLU A 39 -3.30 -4.51 22.60
N ASN A 40 -3.33 -3.19 22.56
CA ASN A 40 -4.53 -2.40 22.29
C ASN A 40 -5.11 -2.64 20.88
N LEU A 41 -4.29 -3.00 19.91
CA LEU A 41 -4.71 -3.26 18.53
C LEU A 41 -5.29 -4.67 18.35
N LEU A 42 -4.94 -5.61 19.24
CA LEU A 42 -5.39 -7.00 19.16
C LEU A 42 -6.85 -7.21 19.58
N SER A 43 -7.50 -6.17 20.10
CA SER A 43 -8.93 -6.20 20.46
C SER A 43 -9.88 -6.18 19.26
N SER A 44 -9.39 -5.86 18.08
CA SER A 44 -10.13 -5.77 16.82
C SER A 44 -9.43 -6.58 15.74
N PRO A 45 -10.15 -7.03 14.70
CA PRO A 45 -9.51 -7.68 13.56
C PRO A 45 -8.47 -6.77 12.90
N LEU A 46 -7.29 -7.31 12.65
CA LEU A 46 -6.20 -6.60 12.01
C LEU A 46 -6.43 -6.48 10.49
N PRO A 47 -5.94 -5.41 9.85
CA PRO A 47 -6.15 -5.21 8.42
C PRO A 47 -5.25 -6.13 7.59
N THR A 48 -5.84 -6.87 6.65
CA THR A 48 -5.13 -7.82 5.78
C THR A 48 -4.49 -7.20 4.55
N HIS A 49 -4.78 -5.94 4.24
CA HIS A 49 -4.34 -5.26 3.02
C HIS A 49 -3.73 -3.88 3.31
N SER A 50 -3.10 -3.73 4.45
CA SER A 50 -2.40 -2.50 4.80
C SER A 50 -1.16 -2.32 3.94
N PHE A 51 -0.82 -1.07 3.63
CA PHE A 51 0.38 -0.74 2.86
C PHE A 51 1.68 -1.12 3.60
N PHE A 52 1.62 -1.31 4.91
CA PHE A 52 2.77 -1.63 5.77
C PHE A 52 2.93 -3.14 6.06
N GLN A 53 2.30 -4.02 5.29
CA GLN A 53 2.34 -5.47 5.56
C GLN A 53 3.75 -6.06 5.59
N ASN A 54 4.69 -5.47 4.85
CA ASN A 54 6.09 -5.89 4.86
C ASN A 54 6.75 -5.76 6.23
N PHE A 55 6.22 -4.89 7.11
CA PHE A 55 6.71 -4.74 8.48
C PHE A 55 6.24 -5.83 9.43
N VAL A 56 5.44 -6.76 8.94
CA VAL A 56 4.90 -7.90 9.70
C VAL A 56 5.28 -9.23 9.07
N LEU A 57 5.34 -9.30 7.74
CA LEU A 57 5.67 -10.52 7.02
C LEU A 57 7.17 -10.83 7.07
N ASN A 58 7.51 -12.12 7.05
CA ASN A 58 8.90 -12.61 6.97
C ASN A 58 9.83 -12.04 8.05
N GLY A 59 9.35 -11.94 9.28
CA GLY A 59 10.14 -11.37 10.38
C GLY A 59 10.06 -9.84 10.48
N GLY A 60 9.36 -9.18 9.56
CA GLY A 60 9.10 -7.73 9.60
C GLY A 60 10.27 -6.86 9.14
N ASP A 61 11.25 -7.43 8.45
CA ASP A 61 12.48 -6.77 8.01
C ASP A 61 12.52 -6.49 6.49
N ILE A 62 11.37 -6.54 5.82
CA ILE A 62 11.27 -6.24 4.39
C ILE A 62 10.94 -4.76 4.22
N GLU A 63 11.59 -4.14 3.23
CA GLU A 63 11.36 -2.74 2.89
C GLU A 63 9.93 -2.49 2.40
N GLU A 64 9.35 -1.36 2.84
CA GLU A 64 8.06 -0.86 2.40
C GLU A 64 8.19 0.53 1.77
N TYR A 65 7.43 0.75 0.68
CA TYR A 65 7.46 2.04 -0.03
C TYR A 65 6.48 3.03 0.59
N ILE A 66 7.02 3.91 1.42
CA ILE A 66 6.28 4.99 2.07
C ILE A 66 6.73 6.32 1.45
N HIS A 67 6.14 6.67 0.30
CA HIS A 67 6.53 7.84 -0.48
C HIS A 67 7.02 9.02 0.36
N PRO A 68 8.18 9.63 0.06
CA PRO A 68 9.05 9.34 -1.08
C PRO A 68 10.13 8.29 -0.80
N TYR A 69 10.12 7.65 0.36
CA TYR A 69 11.19 6.77 0.84
C TYR A 69 10.80 5.30 0.75
N LEU A 70 11.82 4.44 0.60
CA LEU A 70 11.75 3.04 1.01
C LEU A 70 12.23 2.95 2.45
N ILE A 71 11.48 2.29 3.29
CA ILE A 71 11.74 2.15 4.73
C ILE A 71 11.89 0.66 5.04
N GLU A 72 12.99 0.30 5.71
CA GLU A 72 13.27 -1.07 6.13
C GLU A 72 13.49 -1.07 7.64
N PRO A 73 12.58 -1.64 8.43
CA PRO A 73 12.82 -1.89 9.85
C PRO A 73 13.79 -3.07 10.03
N SER A 74 14.46 -3.10 11.15
CA SER A 74 15.24 -4.24 11.65
C SER A 74 15.11 -4.31 13.17
N ASP A 75 15.75 -5.27 13.84
CA ASP A 75 15.61 -5.51 15.28
C ASP A 75 15.83 -4.29 16.18
N SER A 76 16.60 -3.31 15.77
CA SER A 76 16.91 -2.13 16.61
C SER A 76 17.08 -0.86 15.82
N SER A 77 16.70 -0.86 14.55
CA SER A 77 16.91 0.27 13.67
C SER A 77 15.87 0.38 12.55
N VAL A 78 15.82 1.55 11.94
CA VAL A 78 15.08 1.80 10.71
C VAL A 78 16.03 2.37 9.68
N SER A 79 16.12 1.71 8.54
CA SER A 79 16.89 2.16 7.39
C SER A 79 15.99 2.93 6.41
N ILE A 80 16.52 4.02 5.88
CA ILE A 80 15.83 4.92 4.96
C ILE A 80 16.61 4.93 3.64
N CYS A 81 15.89 4.70 2.55
CA CYS A 81 16.40 4.83 1.20
C CYS A 81 15.61 5.90 0.44
N TYR A 82 16.30 6.84 -0.19
CA TYR A 82 15.71 7.66 -1.25
C TYR A 82 16.03 7.02 -2.59
N PRO A 83 15.12 6.22 -3.16
CA PRO A 83 15.46 5.28 -4.20
C PRO A 83 15.95 5.95 -5.48
N SER A 84 16.95 5.33 -6.11
CA SER A 84 17.38 5.65 -7.46
C SER A 84 16.66 4.77 -8.46
N LEU A 85 16.23 5.35 -9.59
CA LEU A 85 15.65 4.59 -10.68
C LEU A 85 16.75 3.99 -11.54
N SER A 86 16.64 2.70 -11.81
CA SER A 86 17.41 2.02 -12.84
C SER A 86 16.49 1.64 -14.00
N VAL A 87 16.81 2.14 -15.18
CA VAL A 87 15.98 1.95 -16.38
C VAL A 87 16.73 1.08 -17.36
N SER A 88 16.11 -0.01 -17.78
CA SER A 88 16.56 -0.88 -18.87
C SER A 88 15.55 -0.87 -20.02
N PRO A 89 15.84 -1.42 -21.19
CA PRO A 89 14.88 -1.51 -22.29
C PRO A 89 13.60 -2.26 -21.96
N HIS A 90 13.61 -3.11 -20.93
CA HIS A 90 12.51 -4.01 -20.57
C HIS A 90 11.94 -3.80 -19.18
N SER A 91 12.59 -3.00 -18.33
CA SER A 91 12.16 -2.80 -16.95
C SER A 91 12.60 -1.46 -16.36
N ILE A 92 11.81 -0.98 -15.44
CA ILE A 92 12.14 0.12 -14.53
C ILE A 92 12.13 -0.47 -13.13
N HIS A 93 13.20 -0.31 -12.40
CA HIS A 93 13.26 -0.78 -11.01
C HIS A 93 13.97 0.23 -10.13
N GLN A 94 13.67 0.16 -8.86
CA GLN A 94 14.31 0.94 -7.82
C GLN A 94 15.30 0.04 -7.08
N VAL A 95 16.44 0.62 -6.73
CA VAL A 95 17.44 -0.07 -5.94
C VAL A 95 17.33 0.40 -4.50
N PHE A 96 17.11 -0.52 -3.59
CA PHE A 96 17.17 -0.24 -2.16
C PHE A 96 18.63 -0.09 -1.74
N THR A 97 18.90 1.02 -1.07
CA THR A 97 20.23 1.34 -0.53
C THR A 97 20.00 1.98 0.83
N ARG A 98 20.59 1.46 1.88
CA ARG A 98 20.48 2.05 3.24
C ARG A 98 21.22 3.38 3.29
N ASP A 99 20.61 4.43 2.72
CA ASP A 99 21.21 5.78 2.68
C ASP A 99 21.45 6.32 4.08
N LEU A 100 20.47 6.18 4.96
CA LEU A 100 20.60 6.43 6.39
C LEU A 100 20.02 5.27 7.19
N THR A 101 20.67 4.91 8.29
CA THR A 101 20.12 3.99 9.29
C THR A 101 20.06 4.69 10.63
N ILE A 102 18.88 4.71 11.24
CA ILE A 102 18.60 5.31 12.53
C ILE A 102 18.42 4.19 13.55
N SER A 103 19.24 4.19 14.59
CA SER A 103 19.22 3.15 15.63
C SER A 103 19.34 3.75 17.02
N SER A 104 18.98 2.95 18.04
CA SER A 104 19.40 3.28 19.41
C SER A 104 20.91 3.13 19.56
N SER A 105 21.49 3.97 20.39
CA SER A 105 22.91 3.81 20.74
C SER A 105 23.14 2.76 21.82
N THR A 106 22.10 2.32 22.52
CA THR A 106 22.18 1.37 23.66
C THR A 106 22.20 -0.08 23.27
N GLY A 107 22.05 -0.39 21.97
CA GLY A 107 22.30 -1.73 21.42
C GLY A 107 21.38 -2.86 21.90
N SER A 108 20.22 -2.55 22.49
CA SER A 108 19.26 -3.57 22.86
C SER A 108 18.52 -4.08 21.62
N HIS A 109 18.60 -5.39 21.40
CA HIS A 109 17.87 -6.04 20.32
C HIS A 109 16.43 -6.29 20.74
N SER A 110 15.49 -5.63 20.14
CA SER A 110 14.07 -5.98 20.20
C SER A 110 13.41 -5.61 18.89
N SER A 111 12.60 -6.52 18.37
CA SER A 111 11.78 -6.26 17.19
C SER A 111 10.92 -5.03 17.40
N HIS A 112 10.64 -4.32 16.32
CA HIS A 112 9.69 -3.21 16.34
C HIS A 112 8.27 -3.74 16.62
N VAL A 113 7.44 -2.85 17.15
CA VAL A 113 6.02 -3.08 17.40
C VAL A 113 5.20 -2.00 16.68
N ILE A 114 4.18 -2.40 15.97
CA ILE A 114 3.19 -1.48 15.40
C ILE A 114 2.25 -1.06 16.54
N SER A 115 2.33 0.20 16.96
CA SER A 115 1.52 0.74 18.05
C SER A 115 0.25 1.43 17.58
N SER A 116 0.24 1.93 16.34
CA SER A 116 -0.95 2.45 15.67
C SER A 116 -0.81 2.39 14.15
N PHE A 117 -1.93 2.36 13.46
CA PHE A 117 -1.99 2.46 12.00
C PHE A 117 -3.28 3.14 11.56
N SER A 118 -3.26 3.63 10.34
CA SER A 118 -4.43 4.21 9.66
C SER A 118 -4.32 3.96 8.14
N ASP A 119 -5.22 4.50 7.34
CA ASP A 119 -5.17 4.35 5.88
C ASP A 119 -3.87 4.87 5.26
N LEU A 120 -3.29 5.92 5.86
CA LEU A 120 -2.13 6.63 5.31
C LEU A 120 -0.88 6.56 6.22
N SER A 121 -0.95 5.91 7.37
CA SER A 121 0.14 5.93 8.35
C SER A 121 0.35 4.62 9.08
N VAL A 122 1.55 4.42 9.59
CA VAL A 122 1.91 3.40 10.56
C VAL A 122 2.90 3.98 11.56
N THR A 123 2.73 3.65 12.83
CA THR A 123 3.65 4.03 13.90
C THR A 123 4.41 2.80 14.36
N LEU A 124 5.73 2.84 14.22
CA LEU A 124 6.62 1.80 14.71
C LEU A 124 7.26 2.24 16.02
N GLU A 125 7.17 1.41 17.03
CA GLU A 125 7.85 1.60 18.30
C GLU A 125 8.92 0.55 18.51
N PHE A 126 10.02 0.97 19.10
CA PHE A 126 11.10 0.11 19.56
C PHE A 126 11.13 0.18 21.09
N PRO A 127 10.40 -0.70 21.79
CA PRO A 127 10.19 -0.59 23.23
C PRO A 127 11.49 -0.57 24.05
N SER A 128 12.49 -1.34 23.58
CA SER A 128 13.79 -1.43 24.26
C SER A 128 14.63 -0.15 24.18
N SER A 129 14.33 0.74 23.25
CA SER A 129 15.09 1.98 23.01
C SER A 129 14.23 3.23 23.07
N ASN A 130 12.94 3.09 23.39
CA ASN A 130 11.97 4.18 23.44
C ASN A 130 12.01 5.11 22.20
N LEU A 131 12.30 4.51 21.03
CA LEU A 131 12.22 5.18 19.74
C LEU A 131 10.84 4.94 19.12
N THR A 132 10.23 6.01 18.62
CA THR A 132 8.95 5.93 17.91
C THR A 132 9.09 6.60 16.55
N PHE A 133 8.73 5.90 15.49
CA PHE A 133 8.71 6.40 14.12
C PHE A 133 7.28 6.61 13.65
N TYR A 134 6.94 7.85 13.30
CA TYR A 134 5.68 8.21 12.66
C TYR A 134 5.89 8.20 11.15
N LEU A 135 5.48 7.13 10.50
CA LEU A 135 5.63 6.91 9.06
C LEU A 135 4.31 7.20 8.35
N VAL A 136 4.24 8.33 7.68
CA VAL A 136 3.02 8.80 6.99
C VAL A 136 3.30 8.96 5.50
N ARG A 137 2.48 8.30 4.67
CA ARG A 137 2.61 8.32 3.21
C ARG A 137 2.50 9.74 2.68
N GLY A 138 3.48 10.12 1.85
CA GLY A 138 3.55 11.46 1.27
C GLY A 138 4.24 12.51 2.15
N SER A 139 4.70 12.17 3.35
CA SER A 139 5.51 13.09 4.14
C SER A 139 6.92 13.21 3.56
N PRO A 140 7.42 14.42 3.24
CA PRO A 140 8.80 14.58 2.81
C PRO A 140 9.83 14.35 3.93
N TYR A 141 9.35 14.11 5.15
CA TYR A 141 10.20 13.87 6.31
C TYR A 141 9.89 12.52 6.93
N VAL A 142 10.91 11.81 7.35
CA VAL A 142 10.80 10.74 8.34
C VAL A 142 10.83 11.39 9.72
N THR A 143 9.82 11.10 10.53
CA THR A 143 9.65 11.72 11.87
C THR A 143 9.93 10.68 12.95
N VAL A 144 10.86 11.00 13.85
CA VAL A 144 11.29 10.13 14.95
C VAL A 144 11.12 10.86 16.26
N SER A 145 10.51 10.20 17.22
CA SER A 145 10.43 10.65 18.62
C SER A 145 11.46 9.90 19.45
N LEU A 146 12.22 10.62 20.24
CA LEU A 146 13.20 10.11 21.17
C LEU A 146 12.83 10.51 22.59
N SER A 147 12.61 9.52 23.45
CA SER A 147 12.31 9.75 24.85
C SER A 147 13.50 10.33 25.61
N GLN A 148 13.25 10.82 26.81
CA GLN A 148 14.24 11.42 27.69
C GLN A 148 15.32 10.40 28.08
N HIS A 149 16.57 10.87 28.18
CA HIS A 149 17.77 10.07 28.55
C HIS A 149 18.20 8.98 27.56
N GLU A 150 17.54 8.92 26.42
CA GLU A 150 17.92 7.99 25.37
C GLU A 150 18.89 8.62 24.38
N SER A 151 19.62 7.78 23.69
CA SER A 151 20.58 8.18 22.68
C SER A 151 20.27 7.52 21.35
N LEU A 152 20.34 8.32 20.30
CA LEU A 152 20.08 7.88 18.92
C LEU A 152 21.37 7.98 18.11
N SER A 153 21.56 7.06 17.20
CA SER A 153 22.65 7.13 16.22
C SER A 153 22.11 7.12 14.81
N ILE A 154 22.77 7.90 13.95
CA ILE A 154 22.52 7.92 12.51
C ILE A 154 23.81 7.47 11.83
N THR A 155 23.71 6.42 11.04
CA THR A 155 24.81 5.89 10.22
C THR A 155 24.41 5.89 8.75
N SER A 156 25.36 5.73 7.87
CA SER A 156 25.15 5.61 6.41
C SER A 156 26.14 4.61 5.84
N ILE A 157 25.74 3.85 4.83
CA ILE A 157 26.69 3.06 4.02
C ILE A 157 27.57 3.96 3.15
N HIS A 158 27.12 5.18 2.88
CA HIS A 158 27.89 6.16 2.14
C HIS A 158 28.78 6.94 3.08
N LYS A 159 29.98 7.24 2.62
CA LYS A 159 30.89 8.10 3.38
C LYS A 159 30.25 9.47 3.60
N ILE A 160 30.26 9.95 4.84
CA ILE A 160 29.84 11.30 5.18
C ILE A 160 30.93 12.27 4.75
N SER A 161 30.60 13.18 3.86
CA SER A 161 31.54 14.20 3.32
C SER A 161 31.63 15.41 4.24
N SER A 162 30.51 15.84 4.80
CA SER A 162 30.46 16.94 5.76
C SER A 162 29.23 16.85 6.65
N PHE A 163 29.35 17.40 7.84
CA PHE A 163 28.27 17.58 8.80
C PHE A 163 28.39 18.96 9.44
N SER A 164 27.31 19.72 9.44
CA SER A 164 27.29 21.07 9.99
C SER A 164 25.93 21.38 10.64
N SER A 165 25.94 22.30 11.63
CA SER A 165 24.73 22.85 12.23
C SER A 165 24.61 24.34 11.90
N ASN A 166 23.39 24.88 11.98
CA ASN A 166 23.18 26.32 11.95
C ASN A 166 23.55 26.96 13.30
N ALA A 167 23.50 28.28 13.39
CA ALA A 167 23.85 29.03 14.60
C ALA A 167 22.95 28.66 15.82
N SER A 168 21.70 28.29 15.57
CA SER A 168 20.80 27.68 16.56
C SER A 168 20.77 26.18 16.28
N PRO A 169 21.28 25.29 17.17
CA PRO A 169 21.47 23.87 16.86
C PRO A 169 20.15 23.08 16.87
N ILE A 170 19.22 23.52 16.02
CA ILE A 170 17.94 22.86 15.73
C ILE A 170 17.85 22.38 14.28
N LYS A 171 18.84 22.72 13.45
CA LYS A 171 18.95 22.26 12.07
C LYS A 171 20.37 21.81 11.78
N TYR A 172 20.49 20.64 11.17
CA TYR A 172 21.76 20.06 10.77
C TYR A 172 21.71 19.68 9.31
N THR A 173 22.86 19.76 8.66
CA THR A 173 23.05 19.37 7.27
C THR A 173 24.07 18.27 7.21
N LEU A 174 23.69 17.15 6.60
CA LEU A 174 24.51 15.97 6.35
C LEU A 174 24.71 15.82 4.86
N GLN A 175 25.96 15.86 4.40
CA GLN A 175 26.33 15.65 3.00
C GLN A 175 26.96 14.27 2.86
N LEU A 176 26.43 13.43 1.98
CA LEU A 176 26.96 12.12 1.65
C LEU A 176 27.82 12.18 0.38
N HIS A 177 28.75 11.24 0.24
CA HIS A 177 29.66 11.18 -0.89
C HIS A 177 28.96 10.81 -2.21
N ASN A 178 27.79 10.15 -2.14
CA ASN A 178 26.93 9.86 -3.29
C ASN A 178 26.19 11.10 -3.85
N GLY A 179 26.43 12.29 -3.26
CA GLY A 179 25.83 13.55 -3.66
C GLY A 179 24.52 13.88 -2.93
N GLN A 180 23.96 12.98 -2.17
CA GLN A 180 22.75 13.25 -1.38
C GLN A 180 23.08 14.24 -0.25
N LYS A 181 22.17 15.20 -0.05
CA LYS A 181 22.16 16.15 1.06
C LYS A 181 20.93 15.87 1.92
N TRP A 182 21.14 15.63 3.19
CA TRP A 182 20.09 15.37 4.16
C TRP A 182 20.01 16.51 5.17
N LEU A 183 18.79 16.88 5.53
CA LEU A 183 18.48 17.88 6.55
C LEU A 183 17.86 17.16 7.75
N ILE A 184 18.34 17.51 8.95
CA ILE A 184 17.85 16.98 10.21
C ILE A 184 17.40 18.18 11.03
N TYR A 185 16.12 18.18 11.44
CA TYR A 185 15.54 19.20 12.30
C TYR A 185 15.20 18.59 13.65
N THR A 186 15.39 19.34 14.71
CA THR A 186 15.08 18.91 16.08
C THR A 186 14.11 19.89 16.73
N SER A 187 13.18 19.41 17.55
CA SER A 187 12.18 20.24 18.22
C SER A 187 12.77 21.14 19.30
N SER A 188 13.97 20.82 19.79
CA SER A 188 14.72 21.60 20.77
C SER A 188 16.20 21.65 20.39
N PRO A 189 16.96 22.64 20.89
CA PRO A 189 18.41 22.69 20.67
C PRO A 189 19.10 21.42 21.17
N THR A 190 19.90 20.82 20.33
CA THR A 190 20.54 19.54 20.58
C THR A 190 21.99 19.56 20.12
N ILE A 191 22.78 18.59 20.54
CA ILE A 191 24.16 18.43 20.10
C ILE A 191 24.37 17.03 19.55
N PHE A 192 24.83 16.96 18.31
CA PHE A 192 25.31 15.72 17.71
C PHE A 192 26.84 15.64 17.88
N SER A 193 27.32 14.50 18.31
CA SER A 193 28.73 14.14 18.26
C SER A 193 28.99 13.30 17.01
N PHE A 194 30.09 13.59 16.32
CA PHE A 194 30.54 12.84 15.16
C PHE A 194 31.77 12.01 15.52
N SER A 195 31.66 10.69 15.37
CA SER A 195 32.74 9.77 15.69
C SER A 195 33.62 9.46 14.46
N LEU A 196 34.81 8.92 14.70
CA LEU A 196 35.73 8.47 13.66
C LEU A 196 35.12 7.36 12.77
N ASP A 197 34.19 6.60 13.31
CA ASP A 197 33.43 5.54 12.59
C ASP A 197 32.30 6.07 11.71
N MET A 198 32.30 7.39 11.45
CA MET A 198 31.28 8.07 10.65
C MET A 198 29.84 7.90 11.19
N LYS A 199 29.74 7.76 12.49
CA LYS A 199 28.48 7.67 13.23
C LYS A 199 28.16 9.01 13.87
N LEU A 200 26.97 9.52 13.59
CA LEU A 200 26.40 10.66 14.29
C LEU A 200 25.66 10.14 15.52
N THR A 201 26.02 10.60 16.69
CA THR A 201 25.34 10.24 17.93
C THR A 201 24.68 11.47 18.52
N PHE A 202 23.41 11.34 18.84
CA PHE A 202 22.62 12.33 19.52
C PHE A 202 22.15 11.76 20.85
N SER A 203 22.25 12.58 21.91
CA SER A 203 21.73 12.22 23.22
C SER A 203 20.73 13.29 23.66
N ASN A 204 19.54 12.86 24.05
CA ASN A 204 18.57 13.75 24.65
C ASN A 204 18.96 14.03 26.10
N ILE A 205 19.57 15.18 26.31
CA ILE A 205 19.98 15.67 27.63
C ILE A 205 19.04 16.74 28.19
N SER A 206 17.90 16.98 27.54
CA SER A 206 16.91 17.94 27.97
C SER A 206 16.40 17.59 29.38
N SER A 207 16.25 18.59 30.21
CA SER A 207 15.58 18.46 31.52
C SER A 207 14.05 18.47 31.39
N GLU A 208 13.53 18.71 30.21
CA GLU A 208 12.09 18.70 29.94
C GLU A 208 11.62 17.25 29.78
N GLU A 209 10.47 16.92 30.35
CA GLU A 209 9.86 15.55 30.23
C GLU A 209 9.37 15.22 28.83
N ALA A 210 9.25 16.21 27.95
CA ALA A 210 8.77 16.02 26.59
C ALA A 210 9.82 15.33 25.71
N PRO A 211 9.40 14.38 24.84
CA PRO A 211 10.31 13.73 23.89
C PRO A 211 10.82 14.74 22.85
N VAL A 212 12.06 14.53 22.41
CA VAL A 212 12.63 15.31 21.32
C VAL A 212 12.19 14.70 19.98
N MET A 213 11.63 15.55 19.12
CA MET A 213 11.25 15.15 17.77
C MET A 213 12.38 15.45 16.80
N LEU A 214 12.76 14.45 16.03
CA LEU A 214 13.67 14.59 14.90
C LEU A 214 12.88 14.45 13.61
N ARG A 215 13.12 15.35 12.65
CA ARG A 215 12.56 15.26 11.31
C ARG A 215 13.67 15.25 10.28
N ILE A 216 13.73 14.22 9.49
CA ILE A 216 14.84 13.92 8.59
C ILE A 216 14.31 13.90 7.16
N ALA A 217 14.89 14.73 6.30
CA ALA A 217 14.51 14.84 4.90
C ALA A 217 15.71 14.87 3.98
N VAL A 218 15.65 14.15 2.86
CA VAL A 218 16.62 14.34 1.78
C VAL A 218 16.26 15.60 1.00
N MET A 219 17.24 16.34 0.56
CA MET A 219 17.04 17.41 -0.43
C MET A 219 16.66 16.77 -1.78
N PRO A 220 15.50 17.13 -2.36
CA PRO A 220 15.08 16.55 -3.64
C PRO A 220 15.98 16.99 -4.81
N ASP A 221 16.59 18.15 -4.68
CA ASP A 221 17.48 18.77 -5.66
C ASP A 221 18.58 19.63 -4.96
N SER A 222 19.44 20.25 -5.72
CA SER A 222 20.49 21.15 -5.20
C SER A 222 20.00 22.61 -5.01
N SER A 223 18.70 22.87 -5.20
CA SER A 223 18.15 24.22 -5.12
C SER A 223 18.00 24.73 -3.69
N SER A 224 18.48 25.92 -3.41
CA SER A 224 18.22 26.60 -2.13
C SER A 224 16.72 26.86 -1.89
N LYS A 225 15.90 26.91 -2.94
CA LYS A 225 14.45 27.09 -2.79
C LYS A 225 13.81 25.88 -2.14
N SER A 226 14.24 24.67 -2.49
CA SER A 226 13.73 23.42 -1.86
C SER A 226 14.12 23.35 -0.39
N GLU A 227 15.31 23.82 -0.03
CA GLU A 227 15.74 23.90 1.36
C GLU A 227 14.85 24.87 2.17
N VAL A 228 14.54 26.05 1.61
CA VAL A 228 13.64 27.02 2.27
C VAL A 228 12.25 26.46 2.48
N VAL A 229 11.74 25.66 1.56
CA VAL A 229 10.45 24.96 1.74
C VAL A 229 10.53 23.97 2.89
N LEU A 230 11.56 23.12 2.92
CA LEU A 230 11.74 22.18 4.04
C LEU A 230 11.93 22.91 5.38
N ASP A 231 12.70 23.98 5.42
CA ASP A 231 12.87 24.77 6.64
C ASP A 231 11.53 25.32 7.17
N ARG A 232 10.70 25.84 6.27
CA ARG A 232 9.42 26.45 6.62
C ARG A 232 8.42 25.49 7.26
N TYR A 233 8.40 24.24 6.79
CA TYR A 233 7.39 23.26 7.21
C TYR A 233 7.94 22.18 8.15
N SER A 234 9.16 22.35 8.66
CA SER A 234 9.81 21.36 9.52
C SER A 234 9.14 21.15 10.87
N PHE A 235 8.44 22.15 11.43
CA PHE A 235 7.88 22.09 12.78
C PHE A 235 6.43 21.63 12.87
N CYS A 236 5.78 21.34 11.73
CA CYS A 236 4.45 20.77 11.68
C CYS A 236 4.53 19.39 11.04
N TYR A 237 4.05 18.35 11.70
CA TYR A 237 4.19 16.98 11.25
C TYR A 237 2.93 16.15 11.44
N PRO A 238 2.63 15.26 10.48
CA PRO A 238 1.53 14.33 10.61
C PRO A 238 1.94 13.17 11.53
N ILE A 239 0.98 12.66 12.31
CA ILE A 239 1.15 11.46 13.15
C ILE A 239 0.24 10.32 12.69
N SER A 240 -0.88 10.65 12.04
CA SER A 240 -1.77 9.69 11.39
C SER A 240 -2.44 10.32 10.16
N GLY A 241 -3.20 9.54 9.40
CA GLY A 241 -3.97 10.05 8.28
C GLY A 241 -4.95 9.03 7.73
N ASP A 242 -6.18 9.47 7.54
CA ASP A 242 -7.31 8.64 7.11
C ASP A 242 -7.86 9.07 5.76
N ALA A 243 -8.47 8.12 5.05
CA ALA A 243 -9.22 8.35 3.83
C ALA A 243 -10.72 8.28 4.13
N LEU A 244 -11.41 9.41 4.01
CA LEU A 244 -12.82 9.55 4.31
C LEU A 244 -13.64 9.59 3.01
N PHE A 245 -14.74 8.84 2.97
CA PHE A 245 -15.64 8.72 1.82
C PHE A 245 -16.98 9.37 2.15
N SER A 246 -16.99 10.67 2.39
CA SER A 246 -18.16 11.43 2.84
C SER A 246 -19.14 11.81 1.70
N LYS A 247 -18.65 11.90 0.46
CA LYS A 247 -19.42 12.25 -0.73
C LYS A 247 -19.20 11.22 -1.84
N PRO A 248 -20.19 10.98 -2.73
CA PRO A 248 -19.97 10.18 -3.94
C PRO A 248 -18.83 10.75 -4.79
N TYR A 249 -18.00 9.86 -5.33
CA TYR A 249 -16.85 10.21 -6.19
C TYR A 249 -15.77 11.09 -5.54
N CYS A 250 -15.82 11.25 -4.22
CA CYS A 250 -14.86 12.04 -3.45
C CYS A 250 -14.14 11.17 -2.42
N VAL A 251 -12.86 11.43 -2.25
CA VAL A 251 -12.05 10.91 -1.16
C VAL A 251 -11.40 12.10 -0.46
N GLU A 252 -11.64 12.24 0.84
CA GLU A 252 -10.97 13.24 1.64
C GLU A 252 -9.82 12.58 2.42
N TYR A 253 -8.57 13.00 2.16
CA TYR A 253 -7.44 12.67 3.01
C TYR A 253 -7.34 13.70 4.12
N LYS A 254 -7.35 13.23 5.36
CA LYS A 254 -7.27 14.07 6.54
C LYS A 254 -6.18 13.54 7.47
N TRP A 255 -5.26 14.42 7.83
CA TRP A 255 -4.14 14.07 8.71
C TRP A 255 -4.36 14.62 10.10
N GLU A 256 -4.04 13.81 11.11
CA GLU A 256 -3.80 14.28 12.45
C GLU A 256 -2.37 14.79 12.54
N LYS A 257 -2.19 15.98 13.08
CA LYS A 257 -0.89 16.66 13.13
C LYS A 257 -0.51 17.09 14.52
N LYS A 258 0.80 17.21 14.72
CA LYS A 258 1.42 17.86 15.89
C LYS A 258 2.36 18.98 15.45
N GLY A 259 2.74 19.83 16.42
CA GLY A 259 3.59 20.98 16.15
C GLY A 259 2.81 22.20 15.65
N LEU A 260 3.55 23.22 15.21
CA LEU A 260 3.00 24.52 14.81
C LEU A 260 3.05 24.70 13.29
N GLY A 261 1.93 25.15 12.71
CA GLY A 261 1.86 25.48 11.29
C GLY A 261 0.90 24.60 10.50
N ILE A 262 1.15 24.49 9.21
CA ILE A 262 0.37 23.75 8.22
C ILE A 262 1.25 22.63 7.67
N LEU A 263 0.65 21.49 7.32
CA LEU A 263 1.37 20.35 6.79
C LEU A 263 1.88 20.60 5.36
N LEU A 264 3.06 20.08 5.08
CA LEU A 264 3.60 19.88 3.73
C LEU A 264 3.58 18.38 3.43
N MET A 265 2.79 18.00 2.44
CA MET A 265 2.68 16.62 1.98
C MET A 265 3.00 16.54 0.49
N LEU A 266 3.39 15.37 0.01
CA LEU A 266 3.74 15.13 -1.39
C LEU A 266 2.59 14.43 -2.10
N ALA A 267 2.05 15.08 -3.12
CA ALA A 267 0.97 14.57 -3.93
C ALA A 267 1.49 13.76 -5.12
N HIS A 268 0.99 12.55 -5.27
CA HIS A 268 1.18 11.72 -6.46
C HIS A 268 0.52 12.38 -7.69
N PRO A 269 0.98 12.13 -8.92
CA PRO A 269 0.37 12.69 -10.12
C PRO A 269 -1.14 12.50 -10.24
N LEU A 270 -1.66 11.34 -9.82
CA LEU A 270 -3.12 11.10 -9.77
C LEU A 270 -3.83 11.96 -8.72
N HIS A 271 -3.22 12.18 -7.56
CA HIS A 271 -3.79 13.09 -6.56
C HIS A 271 -3.91 14.51 -7.11
N LEU A 272 -2.89 14.98 -7.85
CA LEU A 272 -2.92 16.33 -8.45
C LEU A 272 -4.01 16.50 -9.50
N GLN A 273 -4.36 15.43 -10.22
CA GLN A 273 -5.45 15.45 -11.19
C GLN A 273 -6.83 15.53 -10.52
N LEU A 274 -6.95 14.92 -9.34
CA LEU A 274 -8.21 14.81 -8.60
C LEU A 274 -8.35 15.88 -7.49
N LEU A 275 -7.27 16.60 -7.18
CA LEU A 275 -7.24 17.56 -6.08
C LEU A 275 -8.18 18.74 -6.38
N SER A 276 -9.23 18.86 -5.54
CA SER A 276 -10.16 19.98 -5.62
C SER A 276 -9.45 21.27 -5.24
N LYS A 277 -9.54 22.26 -6.13
CA LYS A 277 -8.94 23.59 -5.92
C LYS A 277 -9.91 24.55 -5.23
N ASP A 278 -11.19 24.28 -5.31
CA ASP A 278 -12.24 25.21 -4.88
C ASP A 278 -12.68 24.97 -3.44
N GLU A 279 -12.69 23.73 -2.98
CA GLU A 279 -13.16 23.37 -1.62
C GLU A 279 -12.04 23.13 -0.60
N GLY A 280 -10.77 23.10 -1.01
CA GLY A 280 -9.63 22.84 -0.13
C GLY A 280 -8.74 24.07 0.07
N ASN A 281 -8.41 24.39 1.32
CA ASN A 281 -7.40 25.39 1.66
C ASN A 281 -5.99 24.84 1.37
N VAL A 282 -5.74 24.40 0.13
CA VAL A 282 -4.49 23.76 -0.29
C VAL A 282 -3.69 24.65 -1.23
N THR A 283 -2.38 24.61 -1.11
CA THR A 283 -1.46 25.32 -2.00
C THR A 283 -0.50 24.31 -2.63
N VAL A 284 -0.52 24.22 -3.94
CA VAL A 284 0.40 23.37 -4.71
C VAL A 284 1.72 24.12 -4.93
N LEU A 285 2.83 23.52 -4.55
CA LEU A 285 4.18 24.04 -4.72
C LEU A 285 4.84 23.37 -5.93
N GLU A 286 4.50 23.80 -7.15
CA GLU A 286 4.93 23.16 -8.40
C GLU A 286 6.44 23.03 -8.57
N HIS A 287 7.23 23.85 -7.88
CA HIS A 287 8.69 23.83 -7.92
C HIS A 287 9.32 22.89 -6.88
N PHE A 288 8.53 22.35 -5.96
CA PHE A 288 9.01 21.45 -4.93
C PHE A 288 8.62 20.02 -5.27
N LYS A 289 9.59 19.23 -5.73
CA LYS A 289 9.35 17.93 -6.36
C LYS A 289 10.30 16.86 -5.81
N TYR A 290 9.73 15.73 -5.44
CA TYR A 290 10.47 14.51 -5.20
C TYR A 290 10.25 13.53 -6.34
N ARG A 291 11.28 12.79 -6.73
CA ARG A 291 11.14 11.74 -7.73
C ARG A 291 10.47 10.51 -7.12
N SER A 292 9.70 9.80 -7.90
CA SER A 292 9.21 8.46 -7.59
C SER A 292 9.15 7.61 -8.86
N ILE A 293 8.84 6.31 -8.72
CA ILE A 293 8.66 5.41 -9.87
C ILE A 293 7.44 5.81 -10.72
N ASP A 294 6.45 6.42 -10.08
CA ASP A 294 5.17 6.79 -10.71
C ASP A 294 5.17 8.22 -11.25
N GLY A 295 6.31 8.89 -11.24
CA GLY A 295 6.48 10.28 -11.64
C GLY A 295 6.85 11.21 -10.49
N ASP A 296 6.85 12.52 -10.77
CA ASP A 296 7.20 13.52 -9.76
C ASP A 296 6.10 13.64 -8.69
N LEU A 297 6.49 13.52 -7.43
CA LEU A 297 5.65 13.87 -6.31
C LEU A 297 5.76 15.37 -6.04
N ILE A 298 4.67 16.10 -6.08
CA ILE A 298 4.63 17.56 -5.94
C ILE A 298 4.23 17.94 -4.51
N GLY A 299 4.91 18.93 -3.93
CA GLY A 299 4.56 19.46 -2.62
C GLY A 299 3.19 20.13 -2.61
N VAL A 300 2.35 19.75 -1.66
CA VAL A 300 1.05 20.38 -1.41
C VAL A 300 0.98 20.75 0.06
N VAL A 301 0.68 22.02 0.32
CA VAL A 301 0.51 22.55 1.68
C VAL A 301 -0.97 22.55 2.03
N GLY A 302 -1.33 21.90 3.11
CA GLY A 302 -2.71 21.80 3.60
C GLY A 302 -2.84 20.66 4.62
N ASP A 303 -3.81 20.78 5.50
CA ASP A 303 -4.05 19.80 6.57
C ASP A 303 -5.02 18.68 6.16
N SER A 304 -5.72 18.88 5.04
CA SER A 304 -6.57 17.88 4.38
C SER A 304 -6.61 18.11 2.88
N TRP A 305 -6.89 17.06 2.12
CA TRP A 305 -7.08 17.13 0.68
C TRP A 305 -8.42 16.53 0.30
N LEU A 306 -9.18 17.24 -0.53
CA LEU A 306 -10.36 16.70 -1.17
C LEU A 306 -9.97 16.27 -2.60
N LEU A 307 -10.12 14.99 -2.89
CA LEU A 307 -9.88 14.39 -4.18
C LEU A 307 -11.25 14.10 -4.82
N GLU A 308 -11.54 14.70 -5.96
CA GLU A 308 -12.81 14.58 -6.66
C GLU A 308 -12.61 13.94 -8.03
N ALA A 309 -13.28 12.85 -8.28
CA ALA A 309 -13.33 12.22 -9.59
C ALA A 309 -14.60 12.65 -10.32
N GLU A 310 -14.48 12.89 -11.62
CA GLU A 310 -15.66 13.10 -12.45
C GLU A 310 -16.51 11.82 -12.50
N HIS A 311 -17.82 11.99 -12.41
CA HIS A 311 -18.75 10.88 -12.58
C HIS A 311 -18.66 10.36 -14.01
N VAL A 312 -18.06 9.19 -14.17
CA VAL A 312 -18.10 8.48 -15.44
C VAL A 312 -19.31 7.57 -15.45
N PRO A 313 -20.31 7.85 -16.30
CA PRO A 313 -21.43 6.95 -16.44
C PRO A 313 -20.94 5.61 -17.00
N VAL A 314 -20.93 4.61 -16.16
CA VAL A 314 -20.55 3.25 -16.55
C VAL A 314 -21.78 2.52 -17.03
N THR A 315 -21.77 2.09 -18.29
CA THR A 315 -22.78 1.18 -18.82
C THR A 315 -22.13 -0.13 -19.27
N TRP A 316 -22.84 -1.22 -19.06
CA TRP A 316 -22.46 -2.55 -19.56
C TRP A 316 -22.98 -2.82 -20.97
N HIS A 317 -23.80 -1.93 -21.49
CA HIS A 317 -24.32 -1.99 -22.84
C HIS A 317 -23.30 -1.44 -23.84
N SER A 318 -23.40 -1.92 -25.09
CA SER A 318 -22.56 -1.42 -26.16
C SER A 318 -22.80 0.07 -26.41
N ALA A 319 -21.75 0.88 -26.40
CA ALA A 319 -21.83 2.33 -26.66
C ALA A 319 -22.30 2.64 -28.10
N ARG A 320 -22.13 1.68 -29.03
CA ARG A 320 -22.52 1.83 -30.45
C ARG A 320 -23.78 1.03 -30.83
N GLY A 321 -24.36 0.33 -29.85
CA GLY A 321 -25.43 -0.64 -30.11
C GLY A 321 -24.93 -1.89 -30.83
N VAL A 322 -25.86 -2.74 -31.20
CA VAL A 322 -25.60 -3.97 -31.95
C VAL A 322 -26.24 -3.84 -33.33
N ASN A 323 -25.53 -4.24 -34.39
CA ASN A 323 -26.10 -4.25 -35.73
C ASN A 323 -27.33 -5.18 -35.79
N GLN A 324 -28.45 -4.65 -36.24
CA GLN A 324 -29.71 -5.40 -36.32
C GLN A 324 -29.61 -6.63 -37.25
N ASP A 325 -28.80 -6.56 -38.29
CA ASP A 325 -28.59 -7.71 -39.20
C ASP A 325 -28.00 -8.91 -38.45
N SER A 326 -27.23 -8.70 -37.39
CA SER A 326 -26.63 -9.72 -36.54
C SER A 326 -27.56 -10.26 -35.45
N TYR A 327 -28.71 -9.70 -35.24
CA TYR A 327 -29.63 -10.10 -34.14
C TYR A 327 -30.04 -11.56 -34.22
N HIS A 328 -30.26 -12.09 -35.42
CA HIS A 328 -30.65 -13.47 -35.57
C HIS A 328 -29.58 -14.44 -35.14
N GLU A 329 -28.33 -14.18 -35.52
CA GLU A 329 -27.18 -15.00 -35.15
C GLU A 329 -26.89 -14.91 -33.66
N ILE A 330 -26.98 -13.68 -33.10
CA ILE A 330 -26.79 -13.45 -31.65
C ILE A 330 -27.87 -14.20 -30.86
N LYS A 331 -29.13 -14.16 -31.27
CA LYS A 331 -30.21 -14.90 -30.62
C LYS A 331 -30.01 -16.40 -30.65
N GLN A 332 -29.54 -16.93 -31.79
CA GLN A 332 -29.24 -18.38 -31.91
C GLN A 332 -28.08 -18.77 -30.96
N ALA A 333 -27.00 -18.00 -30.95
CA ALA A 333 -25.87 -18.21 -30.02
C ALA A 333 -26.32 -18.14 -28.58
N PHE A 334 -27.11 -17.09 -28.24
CA PHE A 334 -27.68 -16.88 -26.92
C PHE A 334 -28.53 -18.08 -26.45
N CYS A 335 -29.42 -18.61 -27.29
CA CYS A 335 -30.21 -19.78 -26.93
C CYS A 335 -29.33 -21.00 -26.60
N ARG A 336 -28.27 -21.23 -27.37
CA ARG A 336 -27.32 -22.31 -27.09
C ARG A 336 -26.60 -22.11 -25.77
N ASP A 337 -26.11 -20.89 -25.51
CA ASP A 337 -25.37 -20.56 -24.31
C ASP A 337 -26.24 -20.63 -23.06
N VAL A 338 -27.49 -20.16 -23.12
CA VAL A 338 -28.44 -20.29 -22.00
C VAL A 338 -28.84 -21.75 -21.80
N GLY A 339 -29.05 -22.52 -22.87
CA GLY A 339 -29.30 -23.96 -22.77
C GLY A 339 -28.15 -24.70 -22.09
N ALA A 340 -26.93 -24.39 -22.47
CA ALA A 340 -25.74 -24.95 -21.83
C ALA A 340 -25.62 -24.52 -20.35
N LEU A 341 -25.87 -23.25 -20.05
CA LEU A 341 -25.86 -22.72 -18.68
C LEU A 341 -26.88 -23.44 -17.78
N CYS A 342 -28.10 -23.61 -18.23
CA CYS A 342 -29.17 -24.25 -17.46
C CYS A 342 -29.01 -25.77 -17.32
N SER A 343 -28.29 -26.42 -18.21
CA SER A 343 -28.04 -27.86 -18.16
C SER A 343 -26.76 -28.25 -17.43
N SER A 344 -25.81 -27.33 -17.26
CA SER A 344 -24.58 -27.58 -16.51
C SER A 344 -24.80 -27.38 -15.02
N LYS A 345 -24.36 -28.34 -14.21
CA LYS A 345 -24.21 -28.10 -12.78
C LYS A 345 -22.97 -27.22 -12.55
N MET A 346 -23.08 -26.31 -11.63
CA MET A 346 -21.92 -25.55 -11.13
C MET A 346 -21.05 -26.49 -10.26
N ASP A 347 -20.17 -27.21 -10.92
CA ASP A 347 -19.29 -28.22 -10.31
C ASP A 347 -17.87 -27.71 -10.13
N THR A 348 -17.75 -26.47 -9.69
CA THR A 348 -16.44 -25.89 -9.43
C THR A 348 -16.18 -25.78 -7.94
N THR A 349 -14.98 -26.19 -7.53
CA THR A 349 -14.54 -26.16 -6.13
C THR A 349 -13.93 -24.81 -5.71
N THR A 350 -13.69 -23.89 -6.65
CA THR A 350 -13.05 -22.61 -6.35
C THR A 350 -14.01 -21.43 -6.50
N SER A 351 -13.97 -20.48 -5.57
CA SER A 351 -14.73 -19.24 -5.63
C SER A 351 -14.45 -18.42 -6.89
N PHE A 352 -13.22 -18.48 -7.42
CA PHE A 352 -12.84 -17.78 -8.63
C PHE A 352 -13.62 -18.29 -9.86
N TYR A 353 -13.61 -19.59 -10.13
CA TYR A 353 -14.33 -20.17 -11.26
C TYR A 353 -15.84 -20.09 -11.08
N TYR A 354 -16.30 -20.17 -9.82
CA TYR A 354 -17.70 -19.97 -9.49
C TYR A 354 -18.14 -18.55 -9.85
N GLY A 355 -17.38 -17.54 -9.45
CA GLY A 355 -17.62 -16.14 -9.80
C GLY A 355 -17.57 -15.89 -11.32
N LYS A 356 -16.64 -16.54 -12.03
CA LYS A 356 -16.57 -16.49 -13.51
C LYS A 356 -17.86 -16.99 -14.19
N SER A 357 -18.41 -18.08 -13.68
CA SER A 357 -19.65 -18.66 -14.23
C SER A 357 -20.86 -17.75 -13.94
N ILE A 358 -20.94 -17.14 -12.76
CA ILE A 358 -21.94 -16.14 -12.42
C ILE A 358 -21.82 -14.92 -13.34
N ALA A 359 -20.60 -14.40 -13.54
CA ALA A 359 -20.36 -13.25 -14.40
C ALA A 359 -20.76 -13.54 -15.86
N ARG A 360 -20.51 -14.77 -16.35
CA ARG A 360 -20.97 -15.21 -17.68
C ARG A 360 -22.47 -15.22 -17.79
N ALA A 361 -23.19 -15.73 -16.79
CA ALA A 361 -24.65 -15.72 -16.76
C ALA A 361 -25.23 -14.30 -16.75
N ALA A 362 -24.66 -13.42 -15.91
CA ALA A 362 -25.06 -12.01 -15.86
C ALA A 362 -24.86 -11.32 -17.22
N ARG A 363 -23.72 -11.58 -17.90
CA ARG A 363 -23.45 -11.03 -19.23
C ARG A 363 -24.46 -11.52 -20.27
N LEU A 364 -24.91 -12.78 -20.22
CA LEU A 364 -25.96 -13.28 -21.09
C LEU A 364 -27.26 -12.52 -20.90
N ALA A 365 -27.66 -12.23 -19.64
CA ALA A 365 -28.86 -11.44 -19.38
C ALA A 365 -28.77 -10.04 -20.00
N MET A 366 -27.63 -9.39 -19.92
CA MET A 366 -27.40 -8.06 -20.49
C MET A 366 -27.42 -8.08 -22.03
N ILE A 367 -26.82 -9.09 -22.65
CA ILE A 367 -26.89 -9.28 -24.12
C ILE A 367 -28.34 -9.45 -24.56
N ALA A 368 -29.12 -10.26 -23.85
CA ALA A 368 -30.54 -10.44 -24.15
C ALA A 368 -31.35 -9.15 -24.06
N GLU A 369 -31.08 -8.33 -23.08
CA GLU A 369 -31.69 -7.02 -22.92
C GLU A 369 -31.34 -6.10 -24.09
N GLU A 370 -30.06 -6.01 -24.46
CA GLU A 370 -29.59 -5.17 -25.56
C GLU A 370 -30.17 -5.53 -26.92
N VAL A 371 -30.34 -6.82 -27.20
CA VAL A 371 -30.97 -7.28 -28.47
C VAL A 371 -32.49 -7.47 -28.37
N GLY A 372 -33.12 -7.04 -27.28
CA GLY A 372 -34.57 -7.13 -27.07
C GLY A 372 -35.09 -8.57 -26.99
N PHE A 373 -34.24 -9.54 -26.59
CA PHE A 373 -34.63 -10.94 -26.46
C PHE A 373 -34.92 -11.30 -24.99
N LEU A 374 -36.08 -10.80 -24.50
CA LEU A 374 -36.40 -10.81 -23.07
C LEU A 374 -36.92 -12.16 -22.55
N ASP A 375 -37.40 -13.05 -23.44
CA ASP A 375 -38.07 -14.29 -23.05
C ASP A 375 -37.20 -15.22 -22.21
N LEU A 376 -35.90 -15.25 -22.48
CA LEU A 376 -34.95 -16.08 -21.75
C LEU A 376 -34.29 -15.40 -20.54
N ILE A 377 -34.52 -14.11 -20.34
CA ILE A 377 -33.97 -13.39 -19.20
C ILE A 377 -34.46 -14.00 -17.89
N SER A 378 -35.70 -14.42 -17.84
CA SER A 378 -36.30 -15.04 -16.66
C SER A 378 -35.57 -16.33 -16.24
N LEU A 379 -35.08 -17.13 -17.20
CA LEU A 379 -34.30 -18.33 -16.95
C LEU A 379 -32.92 -17.99 -16.39
N VAL A 380 -32.25 -16.99 -16.98
CA VAL A 380 -30.95 -16.54 -16.50
C VAL A 380 -31.07 -15.93 -15.10
N LYS A 381 -32.10 -15.12 -14.85
CA LYS A 381 -32.38 -14.56 -13.51
C LYS A 381 -32.65 -15.66 -12.47
N LYS A 382 -33.39 -16.70 -12.85
CA LYS A 382 -33.61 -17.85 -11.98
C LYS A 382 -32.30 -18.55 -11.65
N PHE A 383 -31.50 -18.84 -12.66
CA PHE A 383 -30.17 -19.44 -12.47
C PHE A 383 -29.29 -18.60 -11.54
N LEU A 384 -29.18 -17.31 -11.80
CA LEU A 384 -28.40 -16.38 -10.96
C LEU A 384 -28.89 -16.39 -9.52
N LYS A 385 -30.20 -16.33 -9.31
CA LYS A 385 -30.78 -16.37 -7.96
C LYS A 385 -30.46 -17.67 -7.26
N GLU A 386 -30.68 -18.81 -7.87
CA GLU A 386 -30.43 -20.12 -7.30
C GLU A 386 -28.94 -20.35 -7.00
N THR A 387 -28.06 -19.73 -7.79
CA THR A 387 -26.63 -19.85 -7.64
C THR A 387 -26.05 -18.92 -6.58
N ILE A 388 -26.53 -17.68 -6.50
CA ILE A 388 -26.00 -16.65 -5.59
C ILE A 388 -26.63 -16.72 -4.21
N GLN A 389 -27.93 -17.02 -4.11
CA GLN A 389 -28.67 -17.02 -2.87
C GLN A 389 -28.01 -17.85 -1.75
N PRO A 390 -27.53 -19.10 -2.00
CA PRO A 390 -26.88 -19.88 -0.97
C PRO A 390 -25.60 -19.24 -0.38
N TRP A 391 -24.94 -18.40 -1.15
CA TRP A 391 -23.79 -17.64 -0.65
C TRP A 391 -24.23 -16.48 0.27
N LEU A 392 -25.32 -15.81 -0.10
CA LEU A 392 -25.84 -14.66 0.65
C LEU A 392 -26.46 -15.07 1.98
N ASP A 393 -27.14 -16.22 2.04
CA ASP A 393 -27.78 -16.72 3.24
C ASP A 393 -26.94 -17.71 4.05
N GLY A 394 -25.71 -17.99 3.62
CA GLY A 394 -24.78 -18.89 4.30
C GLY A 394 -25.13 -20.37 4.19
N THR A 395 -26.06 -20.76 3.31
CA THR A 395 -26.47 -22.17 3.14
C THR A 395 -25.67 -22.93 2.09
N PHE A 396 -24.69 -22.27 1.45
CA PHE A 396 -23.83 -22.90 0.46
C PHE A 396 -22.99 -24.01 1.10
N LYS A 397 -23.19 -25.24 0.63
CA LYS A 397 -22.52 -26.42 1.17
C LYS A 397 -21.17 -26.75 0.52
N GLY A 398 -20.80 -26.03 -0.51
CA GLY A 398 -19.54 -26.20 -1.18
C GLY A 398 -18.42 -25.39 -0.53
N ASN A 399 -17.39 -25.13 -1.32
CA ASN A 399 -16.22 -24.38 -0.93
C ASN A 399 -16.53 -22.89 -0.77
N GLY A 400 -17.09 -22.52 0.37
CA GLY A 400 -17.47 -21.17 0.73
C GLY A 400 -16.31 -20.33 1.26
N PHE A 401 -16.68 -19.20 1.87
CA PHE A 401 -15.73 -18.32 2.57
C PHE A 401 -15.82 -18.53 4.07
N LEU A 402 -14.67 -18.35 4.73
CA LEU A 402 -14.54 -18.23 6.18
C LEU A 402 -14.01 -16.81 6.46
N TYR A 403 -14.43 -16.25 7.59
CA TYR A 403 -13.86 -15.02 8.10
C TYR A 403 -12.82 -15.37 9.16
N GLU A 404 -11.56 -15.03 8.88
CA GLU A 404 -10.48 -15.17 9.85
C GLU A 404 -10.52 -13.95 10.78
N LYS A 405 -10.62 -14.21 12.10
CA LYS A 405 -10.96 -13.15 13.07
C LYS A 405 -9.76 -12.34 13.54
N GLN A 406 -8.57 -12.93 13.58
CA GLN A 406 -7.36 -12.23 14.04
C GLN A 406 -6.92 -11.21 13.00
N TRP A 407 -6.82 -11.63 11.73
CA TRP A 407 -6.37 -10.80 10.62
C TRP A 407 -7.51 -10.11 9.86
N GLY A 408 -8.76 -10.31 10.27
CA GLY A 408 -9.89 -9.63 9.65
C GLY A 408 -10.08 -9.92 8.16
N GLY A 409 -9.75 -11.13 7.72
CA GLY A 409 -9.75 -11.51 6.31
C GLY A 409 -10.81 -12.53 5.93
N LEU A 410 -11.23 -12.51 4.65
CA LEU A 410 -12.01 -13.57 4.04
C LEU A 410 -11.08 -14.60 3.41
N ILE A 411 -11.19 -15.83 3.85
CA ILE A 411 -10.44 -16.98 3.32
C ILE A 411 -11.38 -18.01 2.71
N THR A 412 -10.86 -18.86 1.83
CA THR A 412 -11.66 -19.96 1.26
C THR A 412 -11.63 -21.19 2.16
N LYS A 413 -12.69 -21.96 2.14
CA LYS A 413 -12.76 -23.26 2.82
C LYS A 413 -11.96 -24.39 2.14
N LEU A 414 -11.24 -24.10 1.08
CA LEU A 414 -10.44 -25.07 0.35
C LEU A 414 -9.41 -25.68 1.32
N GLY A 415 -9.52 -26.99 1.57
CA GLY A 415 -8.67 -27.69 2.53
C GLY A 415 -9.21 -27.73 3.97
N SER A 416 -10.40 -27.14 4.23
CA SER A 416 -10.98 -27.18 5.59
C SER A 416 -11.58 -28.52 5.99
N ASP A 417 -11.81 -29.43 5.05
CA ASP A 417 -12.34 -30.76 5.35
C ASP A 417 -11.34 -31.65 6.11
N ASP A 418 -10.07 -31.23 6.14
CA ASP A 418 -9.02 -31.87 6.95
C ASP A 418 -8.85 -31.23 8.34
N ILE A 419 -9.68 -30.22 8.70
CA ILE A 419 -9.48 -29.35 9.87
C ILE A 419 -10.36 -29.76 11.07
N GLU A 420 -10.72 -31.02 11.24
CA GLU A 420 -11.18 -31.37 12.59
C GLU A 420 -10.06 -31.30 13.66
N GLU A 421 -8.80 -31.11 13.26
CA GLU A 421 -7.67 -31.11 14.21
C GLU A 421 -6.64 -29.97 14.11
N ASN A 422 -6.61 -29.09 13.04
CA ASN A 422 -5.55 -28.09 12.95
C ASN A 422 -5.99 -26.73 12.43
N VAL A 423 -5.92 -25.73 13.31
CA VAL A 423 -6.09 -24.29 13.01
C VAL A 423 -5.03 -23.78 12.01
N GLU A 424 -3.88 -24.44 11.91
CA GLU A 424 -2.75 -24.10 11.03
C GLU A 424 -3.09 -24.08 9.53
N PHE A 425 -3.97 -24.94 9.06
CA PHE A 425 -4.32 -25.03 7.64
C PHE A 425 -5.14 -23.84 7.11
N SER A 426 -5.82 -23.13 7.99
CA SER A 426 -6.56 -21.91 7.68
C SER A 426 -5.63 -20.78 7.20
N PHE A 427 -4.46 -20.66 7.83
CA PHE A 427 -3.43 -19.66 7.48
C PHE A 427 -2.76 -19.92 6.13
N TYR A 428 -2.54 -21.16 5.76
CA TYR A 428 -1.95 -21.51 4.46
C TYR A 428 -2.78 -21.00 3.27
N ASN A 429 -4.10 -21.15 3.33
CA ASN A 429 -5.00 -20.66 2.28
C ASN A 429 -5.14 -19.14 2.28
N TYR A 430 -5.06 -18.50 3.43
CA TYR A 430 -5.03 -17.07 3.58
C TYR A 430 -3.78 -16.45 2.91
N ARG A 431 -2.62 -17.01 3.18
CA ARG A 431 -1.35 -16.61 2.56
C ARG A 431 -1.38 -16.73 1.04
N ARG A 432 -1.92 -17.82 0.50
CA ARG A 432 -2.04 -18.04 -0.94
C ARG A 432 -2.90 -16.95 -1.61
N SER A 433 -3.91 -16.42 -0.94
CA SER A 433 -4.71 -15.31 -1.45
C SER A 433 -3.99 -13.95 -1.38
N LEU A 434 -3.08 -13.76 -0.45
CA LEU A 434 -2.24 -12.56 -0.33
C LEU A 434 -1.05 -12.59 -1.31
N VAL A 435 -0.36 -13.71 -1.43
CA VAL A 435 0.81 -13.88 -2.31
C VAL A 435 0.41 -13.86 -3.79
N GLY A 436 -0.73 -14.42 -4.16
CA GLY A 436 -1.22 -14.40 -5.55
C GLY A 436 -1.47 -13.00 -6.14
N ARG A 437 -1.49 -11.95 -5.30
CA ARG A 437 -1.54 -10.56 -5.77
C ARG A 437 -0.16 -9.90 -5.95
N ARG A 438 0.89 -10.42 -5.32
CA ARG A 438 2.26 -9.88 -5.49
C ARG A 438 2.86 -10.17 -6.86
N ASP A 439 2.56 -11.33 -7.44
CA ASP A 439 3.14 -11.73 -8.73
C ASP A 439 2.55 -10.95 -9.93
N GLY A 440 1.42 -10.27 -9.76
CA GLY A 440 0.81 -9.39 -10.77
C GLY A 440 1.50 -8.03 -10.93
N HIS A 441 2.42 -7.66 -10.05
CA HIS A 441 3.15 -6.39 -10.10
C HIS A 441 4.65 -6.54 -10.42
N ARG A 442 5.12 -7.76 -10.73
CA ARG A 442 6.51 -8.03 -11.13
C ARG A 442 6.72 -8.26 -12.62
N THR A 443 5.73 -7.98 -13.45
CA THR A 443 5.92 -7.96 -14.92
C THR A 443 5.62 -6.59 -15.49
#